data_89bcb96bf2bb6a45dbb5644a2971116d
#
_entry.id   89bcb96bf2bb6a45dbb5644a2971116d
#
_cell.length_a   1.000
_cell.length_b   1.000
_cell.length_c   1.000
_cell.angle_alpha   90.00
_cell.angle_beta   90.00
_cell.angle_gamma   90.00
#
_symmetry.space_group_name_H-M   'P 1'
#
loop_
_entity.id
_entity.type
_entity.pdbx_description
1 polymer ?
#
loop_
_entity_poly.entity_id
_entity_poly.type
_entity_poly.pdbx_seq_one_letter_code
_entity_poly.pdbx_strand_id
1 'polypeptide(L)'
;MRSGSARTASSRLAERLQQAAPDGIDAFIDLFGPDYVQLAVDLGVSPERIDTIISFEKAAEVGAKSEGSAEASTPAVLTEIADLVASGALDFDVAATYPLDRIVDAFAELEQRHTHGKIVLLPQDS
;
A
#
# COMPACT_ATOMS: atom_id res chain seq x y z
N MET A 1 -29.79 29.83 1.20
CA MET A 1 -28.45 29.52 0.67
C MET A 1 -28.03 28.17 1.18
N ARG A 2 -28.03 27.15 0.33
CA ARG A 2 -27.53 25.83 0.67
C ARG A 2 -26.02 25.83 0.42
N SER A 3 -25.25 25.88 1.49
CA SER A 3 -23.80 25.67 1.44
C SER A 3 -23.54 24.21 1.08
N GLY A 4 -23.33 23.94 -0.20
CA GLY A 4 -22.88 22.63 -0.67
C GLY A 4 -21.42 22.47 -0.31
N SER A 5 -21.14 21.88 0.86
CA SER A 5 -19.80 21.44 1.20
C SER A 5 -19.37 20.40 0.17
N ALA A 6 -18.39 20.74 -0.66
CA ALA A 6 -17.77 19.80 -1.57
C ALA A 6 -17.14 18.70 -0.73
N ARG A 7 -17.71 17.47 -0.80
CA ARG A 7 -17.13 16.30 -0.13
C ARG A 7 -15.74 16.09 -0.69
N THR A 8 -14.75 16.08 0.17
CA THR A 8 -13.37 15.76 -0.21
C THR A 8 -13.26 14.30 -0.68
N ALA A 9 -12.24 13.97 -1.47
CA ALA A 9 -12.00 12.58 -1.90
C ALA A 9 -11.91 11.63 -0.69
N SER A 10 -11.31 12.11 0.40
CA SER A 10 -11.18 11.39 1.67
C SER A 10 -12.53 11.08 2.32
N SER A 11 -13.51 12.00 2.32
CA SER A 11 -14.83 11.73 2.92
C SER A 11 -15.63 10.68 2.15
N ARG A 12 -15.50 10.64 0.82
CA ARG A 12 -16.13 9.59 0.00
C ARG A 12 -15.48 8.22 0.21
N LEU A 13 -14.18 8.20 0.45
CA LEU A 13 -13.48 6.96 0.76
C LEU A 13 -13.90 6.43 2.14
N ALA A 14 -13.98 7.30 3.15
CA ALA A 14 -14.46 6.93 4.48
C ALA A 14 -15.86 6.29 4.44
N GLU A 15 -16.81 6.93 3.72
CA GLU A 15 -18.15 6.38 3.55
C GLU A 15 -18.15 4.98 2.90
N ARG A 16 -17.32 4.77 1.87
CA ARG A 16 -17.19 3.47 1.20
C ARG A 16 -16.59 2.40 2.10
N LEU A 17 -15.58 2.76 2.87
CA LEU A 17 -14.94 1.84 3.83
C LEU A 17 -15.93 1.43 4.93
N GLN A 18 -16.68 2.38 5.50
CA GLN A 18 -17.73 2.08 6.49
C GLN A 18 -18.85 1.19 5.94
N GLN A 19 -19.22 1.38 4.66
CA GLN A 19 -20.21 0.52 4.02
C GLN A 19 -19.68 -0.89 3.76
N ALA A 20 -18.39 -1.02 3.43
CA ALA A 20 -17.74 -2.31 3.19
C ALA A 20 -17.44 -3.09 4.48
N ALA A 21 -17.21 -2.38 5.59
CA ALA A 21 -16.91 -2.93 6.90
C ALA A 21 -17.86 -2.34 7.98
N PRO A 22 -19.13 -2.76 8.00
CA PRO A 22 -20.13 -2.19 8.91
C PRO A 22 -19.82 -2.49 10.39
N ASP A 23 -19.09 -3.56 10.66
CA ASP A 23 -18.67 -3.96 12.02
C ASP A 23 -17.38 -3.25 12.49
N GLY A 24 -16.79 -2.42 11.62
CA GLY A 24 -15.56 -1.66 11.88
C GLY A 24 -14.35 -2.21 11.15
N ILE A 25 -13.23 -1.53 11.34
CA ILE A 25 -11.92 -1.86 10.75
C ILE A 25 -10.95 -2.17 11.89
N ASP A 26 -10.41 -3.37 11.91
CA ASP A 26 -9.54 -3.83 13.00
C ASP A 26 -8.09 -3.33 12.89
N ALA A 27 -7.60 -3.14 11.67
CA ALA A 27 -6.24 -2.68 11.41
C ALA A 27 -6.17 -1.90 10.10
N PHE A 28 -5.18 -1.02 9.97
CA PHE A 28 -4.98 -0.21 8.80
C PHE A 28 -3.49 -0.14 8.45
N ILE A 29 -3.15 -0.50 7.21
CA ILE A 29 -1.79 -0.39 6.68
C ILE A 29 -1.79 0.64 5.56
N ASP A 30 -1.09 1.75 5.78
CA ASP A 30 -0.95 2.83 4.81
C ASP A 30 0.29 2.63 3.94
N LEU A 31 0.08 2.36 2.67
CA LEU A 31 1.12 2.19 1.65
C LEU A 31 1.14 3.34 0.64
N PHE A 32 0.34 4.39 0.84
CA PHE A 32 0.09 5.38 -0.21
C PHE A 32 0.42 6.82 0.18
N GLY A 33 0.02 7.30 1.36
CA GLY A 33 0.34 8.66 1.65
C GLY A 33 -0.47 9.42 2.70
N PRO A 34 -0.26 10.75 2.71
CA PRO A 34 -0.30 11.57 3.92
C PRO A 34 -1.63 11.59 4.67
N ASP A 35 -2.76 11.47 4.01
CA ASP A 35 -4.07 11.62 4.68
C ASP A 35 -4.64 10.29 5.22
N TYR A 36 -4.01 9.15 4.91
CA TYR A 36 -4.57 7.85 5.21
C TYR A 36 -4.43 7.45 6.67
N VAL A 37 -3.35 7.85 7.34
CA VAL A 37 -3.20 7.63 8.79
C VAL A 37 -4.29 8.39 9.56
N GLN A 38 -4.58 9.65 9.18
CA GLN A 38 -5.68 10.40 9.78
C GLN A 38 -7.04 9.77 9.48
N LEU A 39 -7.25 9.32 8.24
CA LEU A 39 -8.46 8.61 7.85
C LEU A 39 -8.69 7.36 8.72
N ALA A 40 -7.65 6.57 8.99
CA ALA A 40 -7.74 5.40 9.85
C ALA A 40 -8.18 5.76 11.28
N VAL A 41 -7.60 6.83 11.84
CA VAL A 41 -7.99 7.35 13.15
C VAL A 41 -9.45 7.82 13.16
N ASP A 42 -9.88 8.54 12.13
CA ASP A 42 -11.25 9.04 11.96
C ASP A 42 -12.26 7.89 11.79
N LEU A 43 -11.83 6.76 11.26
CA LEU A 43 -12.62 5.52 11.15
C LEU A 43 -12.66 4.70 12.45
N GLY A 44 -11.97 5.15 13.50
CA GLY A 44 -11.96 4.51 14.82
C GLY A 44 -10.94 3.38 14.97
N VAL A 45 -10.00 3.25 14.04
CA VAL A 45 -8.92 2.27 14.19
C VAL A 45 -7.96 2.73 15.28
N SER A 46 -7.65 1.84 16.21
CA SER A 46 -6.72 2.12 17.31
C SER A 46 -5.31 2.40 16.77
N PRO A 47 -4.60 3.44 17.23
CA PRO A 47 -3.28 3.80 16.70
C PRO A 47 -2.26 2.67 16.69
N GLU A 48 -2.26 1.81 17.70
CA GLU A 48 -1.39 0.64 17.76
C GLU A 48 -1.66 -0.41 16.66
N ARG A 49 -2.79 -0.31 15.97
CA ARG A 49 -3.18 -1.16 14.83
C ARG A 49 -3.12 -0.45 13.48
N ILE A 50 -2.52 0.73 13.47
CA ILE A 50 -2.21 1.49 12.26
C ILE A 50 -0.71 1.43 12.03
N ASP A 51 -0.31 1.10 10.80
CA ASP A 51 1.08 1.15 10.36
C ASP A 51 1.19 1.90 9.03
N THR A 52 2.29 2.62 8.82
CA THR A 52 2.56 3.35 7.58
C THR A 52 4.01 3.26 7.17
N ILE A 53 4.24 3.12 5.87
CA ILE A 53 5.59 3.18 5.28
C ILE A 53 5.93 4.54 4.66
N ILE A 54 5.06 5.55 4.82
CA ILE A 54 5.18 6.86 4.16
C ILE A 54 4.93 8.03 5.11
N SER A 55 3.89 7.96 5.95
CA SER A 55 3.39 9.09 6.74
C SER A 55 4.02 9.12 8.14
N PHE A 56 5.35 9.07 8.23
CA PHE A 56 6.09 8.92 9.50
C PHE A 56 5.78 10.02 10.52
N GLU A 57 5.71 11.27 10.08
CA GLU A 57 5.40 12.41 10.93
C GLU A 57 4.00 12.28 11.55
N LYS A 58 3.02 11.95 10.72
CA LYS A 58 1.64 11.76 11.18
C LYS A 58 1.51 10.53 12.09
N ALA A 59 2.22 9.45 11.79
CA ALA A 59 2.26 8.28 12.66
C ALA A 59 2.78 8.63 14.06
N ALA A 60 3.88 9.39 14.14
CA ALA A 60 4.43 9.86 15.41
C ALA A 60 3.45 10.77 16.18
N GLU A 61 2.72 11.64 15.47
CA GLU A 61 1.73 12.55 16.06
C GLU A 61 0.58 11.79 16.74
N VAL A 62 0.06 10.73 16.09
CA VAL A 62 -1.11 9.99 16.56
C VAL A 62 -0.76 8.75 17.38
N GLY A 63 0.52 8.39 17.49
CA GLY A 63 0.98 7.18 18.16
C GLY A 63 0.79 5.89 17.34
N ALA A 64 0.71 6.01 16.02
CA ALA A 64 0.67 4.88 15.10
C ALA A 64 2.08 4.31 14.87
N LYS A 65 2.13 3.11 14.29
CA LYS A 65 3.39 2.45 13.93
C LYS A 65 3.93 2.97 12.61
N SER A 66 5.24 2.86 12.46
CA SER A 66 5.97 3.12 11.21
C SER A 66 7.05 2.06 10.99
N GLU A 67 6.66 0.81 11.23
CA GLU A 67 7.53 -0.36 11.14
C GLU A 67 7.57 -0.90 9.70
N GLY A 68 8.61 -1.66 9.38
CA GLY A 68 8.62 -2.48 8.17
C GLY A 68 9.43 -1.93 6.99
N SER A 69 9.93 -0.70 7.01
CA SER A 69 10.72 -0.20 5.88
C SER A 69 12.23 -0.45 6.02
N ALA A 70 12.87 0.02 7.07
CA ALA A 70 14.32 -0.11 7.25
C ALA A 70 14.70 -1.31 8.13
N GLU A 71 13.99 -1.50 9.24
CA GLU A 71 14.31 -2.50 10.26
C GLU A 71 13.91 -3.91 9.84
N ALA A 72 12.81 -4.06 9.11
CA ALA A 72 12.37 -5.35 8.56
C ALA A 72 13.05 -5.72 7.22
N SER A 73 13.83 -4.82 6.61
CA SER A 73 14.53 -5.06 5.35
C SER A 73 15.82 -5.84 5.57
N THR A 74 15.70 -7.08 6.01
CA THR A 74 16.83 -8.00 6.28
C THR A 74 16.84 -9.17 5.30
N PRO A 75 18.01 -9.79 5.04
CA PRO A 75 18.07 -11.01 4.23
C PRO A 75 17.21 -12.15 4.78
N ALA A 76 17.06 -12.25 6.09
CA ALA A 76 16.22 -13.28 6.73
C ALA A 76 14.73 -13.10 6.38
N VAL A 77 14.22 -11.88 6.50
CA VAL A 77 12.82 -11.55 6.14
C VAL A 77 12.59 -11.76 4.64
N LEU A 78 13.53 -11.36 3.78
CA LEU A 78 13.42 -11.58 2.35
C LEU A 78 13.38 -13.08 2.00
N THR A 79 14.19 -13.90 2.69
CA THR A 79 14.18 -15.36 2.52
C THR A 79 12.83 -15.94 2.93
N GLU A 80 12.28 -15.54 4.08
CA GLU A 80 10.96 -15.98 4.54
C GLU A 80 9.86 -15.65 3.52
N ILE A 81 9.85 -14.42 3.00
CA ILE A 81 8.89 -14.00 1.97
C ILE A 81 9.05 -14.84 0.69
N ALA A 82 10.29 -15.09 0.26
CA ALA A 82 10.57 -15.92 -0.92
C ALA A 82 10.06 -17.36 -0.73
N ASP A 83 10.25 -17.94 0.46
CA ASP A 83 9.74 -19.27 0.79
C ASP A 83 8.22 -19.33 0.82
N LEU A 84 7.55 -18.28 1.31
CA LEU A 84 6.09 -18.17 1.27
C LEU A 84 5.56 -18.09 -0.17
N VAL A 85 6.24 -17.35 -1.04
CA VAL A 85 5.89 -17.30 -2.47
C VAL A 85 6.15 -18.65 -3.15
N ALA A 86 7.31 -19.27 -2.90
CA ALA A 86 7.68 -20.55 -3.50
C ALA A 86 6.73 -21.68 -3.08
N SER A 87 6.22 -21.66 -1.85
CA SER A 87 5.24 -22.63 -1.35
C SER A 87 3.81 -22.39 -1.80
N GLY A 88 3.54 -21.24 -2.43
CA GLY A 88 2.18 -20.81 -2.79
C GLY A 88 1.32 -20.33 -1.62
N ALA A 89 1.93 -20.12 -0.45
CA ALA A 89 1.24 -19.53 0.71
C ALA A 89 1.05 -18.01 0.56
N LEU A 90 1.84 -17.38 -0.29
CA LEU A 90 1.73 -15.98 -0.68
C LEU A 90 1.70 -15.89 -2.20
N ASP A 91 0.62 -15.31 -2.74
CA ASP A 91 0.52 -15.02 -4.17
C ASP A 91 1.29 -13.76 -4.51
N PHE A 92 2.05 -13.83 -5.58
CA PHE A 92 2.83 -12.73 -6.12
C PHE A 92 2.55 -12.56 -7.61
N ASP A 93 1.63 -11.64 -7.92
CA ASP A 93 1.21 -11.40 -9.28
C ASP A 93 2.29 -10.68 -10.11
N VAL A 94 2.69 -11.30 -11.20
CA VAL A 94 3.51 -10.68 -12.25
C VAL A 94 2.58 -10.28 -13.40
N ALA A 95 2.30 -8.98 -13.52
CA ALA A 95 1.38 -8.45 -14.52
C ALA A 95 1.99 -8.43 -15.92
N ALA A 96 3.29 -8.14 -16.03
CA ALA A 96 4.02 -8.10 -17.29
C ALA A 96 5.51 -8.36 -17.10
N THR A 97 6.16 -8.86 -18.14
CA THR A 97 7.61 -8.99 -18.19
C THR A 97 8.15 -8.27 -19.41
N TYR A 98 9.28 -7.59 -19.26
CA TYR A 98 9.98 -6.90 -20.32
C TYR A 98 11.45 -7.29 -20.35
N PRO A 99 12.07 -7.45 -21.52
CA PRO A 99 13.53 -7.47 -21.61
C PRO A 99 14.12 -6.17 -21.06
N LEU A 100 15.31 -6.22 -20.49
CA LEU A 100 15.94 -5.05 -19.86
C LEU A 100 16.16 -3.88 -20.83
N ASP A 101 16.41 -4.14 -22.12
CA ASP A 101 16.53 -3.13 -23.16
C ASP A 101 15.21 -2.40 -23.48
N ARG A 102 14.08 -2.94 -23.05
CA ARG A 102 12.75 -2.34 -23.18
C ARG A 102 12.24 -1.68 -21.89
N ILE A 103 13.13 -1.26 -21.03
CA ILE A 103 12.79 -0.60 -19.74
C ILE A 103 11.88 0.62 -19.92
N VAL A 104 12.05 1.38 -21.00
CA VAL A 104 11.23 2.57 -21.28
C VAL A 104 9.76 2.19 -21.48
N ASP A 105 9.49 1.08 -22.15
CA ASP A 105 8.13 0.60 -22.39
C ASP A 105 7.49 0.10 -21.06
N ALA A 106 8.28 -0.57 -20.23
CA ALA A 106 7.85 -1.01 -18.91
C ALA A 106 7.45 0.18 -18.02
N PHE A 107 8.23 1.25 -18.02
CA PHE A 107 7.90 2.48 -17.30
C PHE A 107 6.66 3.18 -17.89
N ALA A 108 6.52 3.23 -19.21
CA ALA A 108 5.34 3.80 -19.86
C ALA A 108 4.05 3.07 -19.46
N GLU A 109 4.09 1.74 -19.30
CA GLU A 109 2.96 0.96 -18.78
C GLU A 109 2.70 1.27 -17.30
N LEU A 110 3.76 1.30 -16.47
CA LEU A 110 3.65 1.58 -15.03
C LEU A 110 3.04 2.96 -14.76
N GLU A 111 3.37 3.96 -15.56
CA GLU A 111 2.87 5.34 -15.43
C GLU A 111 1.36 5.45 -15.67
N GLN A 112 0.76 4.51 -16.37
CA GLN A 112 -0.70 4.45 -16.56
C GLN A 112 -1.46 4.14 -15.27
N ARG A 113 -0.77 3.65 -14.22
CA ARG A 113 -1.33 3.35 -12.89
C ARG A 113 -2.52 2.38 -12.90
N HIS A 114 -2.57 1.49 -13.87
CA HIS A 114 -3.60 0.45 -14.01
C HIS A 114 -3.05 -0.96 -13.84
N THR A 115 -1.75 -1.09 -13.58
CA THR A 115 -1.07 -2.37 -13.41
C THR A 115 -1.52 -3.05 -12.11
N HIS A 116 -2.08 -4.25 -12.23
CA HIS A 116 -2.35 -5.14 -11.11
C HIS A 116 -1.22 -6.17 -11.01
N GLY A 117 -0.39 -6.07 -10.00
CA GLY A 117 0.81 -6.88 -9.82
C GLY A 117 2.10 -6.12 -10.11
N LYS A 118 3.18 -6.84 -10.37
CA LYS A 118 4.52 -6.30 -10.63
C LYS A 118 4.88 -6.39 -12.11
N ILE A 119 5.59 -5.36 -12.59
CA ILE A 119 6.28 -5.41 -13.87
C ILE A 119 7.72 -5.85 -13.59
N VAL A 120 8.15 -6.92 -14.23
CA VAL A 120 9.47 -7.51 -14.03
C VAL A 120 10.34 -7.28 -15.28
N LEU A 121 11.55 -6.80 -15.07
CA LEU A 121 12.56 -6.69 -16.11
C LEU A 121 13.43 -7.94 -16.10
N LEU A 122 13.54 -8.59 -17.25
CA LEU A 122 14.37 -9.77 -17.42
C LEU A 122 15.70 -9.35 -18.02
N PRO A 123 16.85 -9.63 -17.34
CA PRO A 123 18.15 -9.50 -17.97
C PRO A 123 18.21 -10.40 -19.21
N GLN A 124 18.82 -9.93 -20.28
CA GLN A 124 19.08 -10.80 -21.43
C GLN A 124 20.11 -11.84 -21.01
N ASP A 125 19.84 -13.10 -21.31
CA ASP A 125 20.86 -14.14 -21.18
C ASP A 125 22.04 -13.80 -22.09
N SER A 126 23.24 -13.75 -21.50
CA SER A 126 24.50 -13.42 -22.19
C SER A 126 24.95 -14.58 -23.07
#